data_e29f4d212bb9650cb82cc52b3beeb68d
#
_entry.id   e29f4d212bb9650cb82cc52b3beeb68d
#
_cell.length_a   1.000
_cell.length_b   1.000
_cell.length_c   1.000
_cell.angle_alpha   90.00
_cell.angle_beta   90.00
_cell.angle_gamma   90.00
#
_symmetry.space_group_name_H-M   'P 1'
#
loop_
_entity.id
_entity.type
_entity.pdbx_description
1 polymer ?
#
loop_
_entity_poly.entity_id
_entity_poly.type
_entity_poly.pdbx_seq_one_letter_code
_entity_poly.pdbx_strand_id
1 'polypeptide(L)'
;SSDLVAYADMQYCQQKLGTRFVMHADASHYRHQFTIDGVDYDLSQNKDDEAMAAYAKWIVNQVLEPGLDGVDVDWEGWSSSDLVRLIKELGKYFGPEGEQPDKLLIVDYFSGTPPTDIIPYCDYIVQQAYSNQVGFLTQPSNFPPEKMIYCESFGVFYADGGQLMNYARWEPSKGRKGGCGVFFLGRNYYSSSGIPYNEFREAIQIMNPAISE
;
A
#
# COMPACT_ATOMS: atom_id res chain seq x y z
N SER A 1 -6.63 -25.67 10.08
CA SER A 1 -5.38 -24.98 10.44
C SER A 1 -5.61 -23.50 10.67
N SER A 2 -4.65 -22.79 11.29
CA SER A 2 -4.67 -21.34 11.49
C SER A 2 -4.94 -20.55 10.19
N ASP A 3 -4.41 -21.04 9.09
CA ASP A 3 -4.51 -20.38 7.77
C ASP A 3 -5.93 -20.40 7.22
N LEU A 4 -6.68 -21.48 7.44
CA LEU A 4 -8.09 -21.54 7.03
C LEU A 4 -8.98 -20.61 7.83
N VAL A 5 -8.69 -20.42 9.13
CA VAL A 5 -9.39 -19.44 9.98
C VAL A 5 -9.07 -18.02 9.52
N ALA A 6 -7.79 -17.71 9.29
CA ALA A 6 -7.38 -16.39 8.81
C ALA A 6 -8.01 -16.05 7.44
N TYR A 7 -8.10 -17.02 6.54
CA TYR A 7 -8.76 -16.84 5.25
C TYR A 7 -10.27 -16.57 5.38
N ALA A 8 -10.97 -17.31 6.25
CA ALA A 8 -12.38 -17.07 6.52
C ALA A 8 -12.65 -15.71 7.15
N ASP A 9 -11.76 -15.27 8.07
CA ASP A 9 -11.84 -13.94 8.69
C ASP A 9 -11.60 -12.84 7.66
N MET A 10 -10.64 -13.01 6.74
CA MET A 10 -10.40 -12.09 5.63
C MET A 10 -11.66 -11.95 4.77
N GLN A 11 -12.25 -13.06 4.33
CA GLN A 11 -13.47 -13.06 3.52
C GLN A 11 -14.64 -12.39 4.25
N TYR A 12 -14.79 -12.63 5.56
CA TYR A 12 -15.80 -11.96 6.36
C TYR A 12 -15.59 -10.44 6.38
N CYS A 13 -14.37 -9.98 6.60
CA CYS A 13 -14.03 -8.56 6.59
C CYS A 13 -14.30 -7.91 5.22
N GLN A 14 -13.95 -8.58 4.11
CA GLN A 14 -14.25 -8.10 2.77
C GLN A 14 -15.76 -7.94 2.55
N GLN A 15 -16.53 -8.98 2.85
CA GLN A 15 -17.96 -9.04 2.52
C GLN A 15 -18.85 -8.21 3.47
N LYS A 16 -18.50 -8.12 4.74
CA LYS A 16 -19.33 -7.50 5.78
C LYS A 16 -18.87 -6.13 6.23
N LEU A 17 -17.57 -5.86 6.17
CA LEU A 17 -16.97 -4.62 6.67
C LEU A 17 -16.43 -3.72 5.55
N GLY A 18 -16.38 -4.21 4.32
CA GLY A 18 -15.81 -3.47 3.19
C GLY A 18 -14.28 -3.30 3.26
N THR A 19 -13.62 -4.08 4.11
CA THR A 19 -12.15 -4.06 4.23
C THR A 19 -11.53 -4.60 2.95
N ARG A 20 -10.53 -3.91 2.42
CA ARG A 20 -9.76 -4.36 1.26
C ARG A 20 -8.47 -5.02 1.73
N PHE A 21 -8.16 -6.19 1.16
CA PHE A 21 -6.94 -6.94 1.42
C PHE A 21 -6.11 -7.00 0.13
N VAL A 22 -4.92 -6.45 0.16
CA VAL A 22 -4.04 -6.41 -0.99
C VAL A 22 -2.82 -7.30 -0.77
N MET A 23 -2.24 -7.81 -1.87
CA MET A 23 -0.98 -8.51 -1.85
C MET A 23 0.16 -7.48 -1.68
N HIS A 24 1.14 -7.78 -0.85
CA HIS A 24 2.41 -7.07 -0.87
C HIS A 24 3.31 -7.63 -1.98
N ALA A 25 3.81 -6.75 -2.85
CA ALA A 25 4.77 -7.08 -3.90
C ALA A 25 6.02 -6.21 -3.75
N ASP A 26 7.18 -6.85 -3.67
CA ASP A 26 8.45 -6.20 -3.42
C ASP A 26 9.10 -5.69 -4.72
N ALA A 27 9.48 -4.43 -4.77
CA ALA A 27 10.26 -3.77 -5.82
C ALA A 27 11.59 -3.21 -5.26
N SER A 28 12.31 -4.04 -4.53
CA SER A 28 13.56 -3.73 -3.83
C SER A 28 14.79 -4.43 -4.46
N HIS A 29 15.92 -4.33 -3.78
CA HIS A 29 17.16 -4.99 -4.16
C HIS A 29 17.22 -6.49 -3.81
N TYR A 30 16.19 -7.05 -3.17
CA TYR A 30 16.15 -8.46 -2.85
C TYR A 30 16.05 -9.33 -4.11
N ARG A 31 16.33 -10.61 -3.95
CA ARG A 31 16.31 -11.57 -5.06
C ARG A 31 14.87 -11.97 -5.37
N HIS A 32 14.39 -11.58 -6.54
CA HIS A 32 13.05 -11.91 -7.02
C HIS A 32 13.10 -13.05 -8.03
N GLN A 33 12.86 -14.26 -7.57
CA GLN A 33 12.73 -15.44 -8.42
C GLN A 33 11.29 -15.94 -8.40
N PHE A 34 10.76 -16.22 -9.56
CA PHE A 34 9.41 -16.76 -9.72
C PHE A 34 9.32 -17.58 -11.00
N THR A 35 8.33 -18.47 -11.03
CA THR A 35 8.02 -19.30 -12.20
C THR A 35 6.63 -18.95 -12.69
N ILE A 36 6.45 -18.72 -13.97
CA ILE A 36 5.14 -18.55 -14.61
C ILE A 36 5.12 -19.22 -15.98
N ASP A 37 4.03 -19.90 -16.30
CA ASP A 37 3.84 -20.66 -17.54
C ASP A 37 4.98 -21.66 -17.83
N GLY A 38 5.63 -22.18 -16.77
CA GLY A 38 6.76 -23.12 -16.87
C GLY A 38 8.11 -22.47 -17.18
N VAL A 39 8.20 -21.13 -17.15
CA VAL A 39 9.44 -20.36 -17.35
C VAL A 39 9.89 -19.77 -16.03
N ASP A 40 11.18 -19.93 -15.72
CA ASP A 40 11.82 -19.35 -14.53
C ASP A 40 12.39 -17.97 -14.84
N TYR A 41 12.11 -17.02 -13.98
CA TYR A 41 12.60 -15.63 -14.04
C TYR A 41 13.40 -15.25 -12.80
N ASP A 42 14.41 -14.39 -12.98
CA ASP A 42 15.18 -13.79 -11.90
C ASP A 42 15.36 -12.29 -12.17
N LEU A 43 14.57 -11.45 -11.53
CA LEU A 43 14.62 -9.99 -11.71
C LEU A 43 15.89 -9.35 -11.15
N SER A 44 16.70 -10.08 -10.37
CA SER A 44 18.04 -9.60 -9.99
C SER A 44 19.00 -9.62 -11.20
N GLN A 45 18.73 -10.42 -12.20
CA GLN A 45 19.57 -10.60 -13.39
C GLN A 45 19.01 -9.85 -14.61
N ASN A 46 17.70 -9.86 -14.79
CA ASN A 46 17.03 -9.26 -15.95
C ASN A 46 15.71 -8.60 -15.56
N LYS A 47 15.56 -7.34 -15.93
CA LYS A 47 14.35 -6.52 -15.77
C LYS A 47 13.92 -5.91 -17.11
N ASP A 48 14.07 -6.66 -18.23
CA ASP A 48 13.52 -6.21 -19.50
C ASP A 48 11.98 -6.22 -19.53
N ASP A 49 11.40 -5.80 -20.63
CA ASP A 49 9.94 -5.66 -20.75
C ASP A 49 9.23 -7.02 -20.65
N GLU A 50 9.86 -8.11 -21.14
CA GLU A 50 9.32 -9.46 -21.05
C GLU A 50 9.29 -9.93 -19.57
N ALA A 51 10.41 -9.76 -18.85
CA ALA A 51 10.49 -10.13 -17.44
C ALA A 51 9.54 -9.31 -16.56
N MET A 52 9.36 -8.01 -16.86
CA MET A 52 8.40 -7.15 -16.16
C MET A 52 6.95 -7.55 -16.44
N ALA A 53 6.61 -7.87 -17.69
CA ALA A 53 5.28 -8.37 -18.04
C ALA A 53 4.99 -9.73 -17.37
N ALA A 54 5.99 -10.63 -17.32
CA ALA A 54 5.89 -11.91 -16.64
C ALA A 54 5.68 -11.72 -15.12
N TYR A 55 6.39 -10.79 -14.50
CA TYR A 55 6.24 -10.50 -13.07
C TYR A 55 4.87 -9.90 -12.77
N ALA A 56 4.41 -8.96 -13.56
CA ALA A 56 3.06 -8.40 -13.42
C ALA A 56 2.00 -9.51 -13.52
N LYS A 57 2.10 -10.40 -14.49
CA LYS A 57 1.18 -11.54 -14.65
C LYS A 57 1.24 -12.50 -13.45
N TRP A 58 2.42 -12.77 -12.92
CA TRP A 58 2.59 -13.57 -11.71
C TRP A 58 1.88 -12.93 -10.51
N ILE A 59 2.09 -11.62 -10.29
CA ILE A 59 1.40 -10.84 -9.24
C ILE A 59 -0.12 -10.93 -9.42
N VAL A 60 -0.62 -10.72 -10.63
CA VAL A 60 -2.06 -10.81 -10.95
C VAL A 60 -2.64 -12.16 -10.54
N ASN A 61 -1.96 -13.25 -10.84
CA ASN A 61 -2.40 -14.58 -10.44
C ASN A 61 -2.43 -14.72 -8.90
N GLN A 62 -1.40 -14.20 -8.19
CA GLN A 62 -1.34 -14.24 -6.73
C GLN A 62 -2.45 -13.38 -6.06
N VAL A 63 -2.96 -12.37 -6.75
CA VAL A 63 -4.08 -11.55 -6.28
C VAL A 63 -5.43 -12.24 -6.55
N LEU A 64 -5.62 -12.75 -7.76
CA LEU A 64 -6.92 -13.24 -8.20
C LEU A 64 -7.25 -14.63 -7.64
N GLU A 65 -6.27 -15.52 -7.56
CA GLU A 65 -6.49 -16.91 -7.10
C GLU A 65 -7.04 -16.96 -5.66
N PRO A 66 -6.47 -16.26 -4.66
CA PRO A 66 -7.03 -16.21 -3.30
C PRO A 66 -8.17 -15.20 -3.13
N GLY A 67 -8.53 -14.42 -4.14
CA GLY A 67 -9.59 -13.42 -4.07
C GLY A 67 -9.21 -12.15 -3.31
N LEU A 68 -7.96 -11.71 -3.41
CA LEU A 68 -7.50 -10.42 -2.85
C LEU A 68 -8.07 -9.24 -3.64
N ASP A 69 -8.00 -8.06 -3.04
CA ASP A 69 -8.59 -6.83 -3.57
C ASP A 69 -7.59 -5.95 -4.34
N GLY A 70 -6.39 -6.44 -4.60
CA GLY A 70 -5.37 -5.71 -5.35
C GLY A 70 -3.95 -5.98 -4.88
N VAL A 71 -3.04 -5.09 -5.23
CA VAL A 71 -1.61 -5.17 -4.90
C VAL A 71 -1.09 -3.85 -4.38
N ASP A 72 -0.17 -3.93 -3.42
CA ASP A 72 0.66 -2.84 -2.92
C ASP A 72 2.13 -3.14 -3.26
N VAL A 73 2.73 -2.30 -4.10
CA VAL A 73 4.11 -2.45 -4.59
C VAL A 73 5.04 -1.62 -3.71
N ASP A 74 5.80 -2.30 -2.87
CA ASP A 74 6.80 -1.70 -1.98
C ASP A 74 8.08 -1.34 -2.75
N TRP A 75 8.22 -0.05 -3.05
CA TRP A 75 9.33 0.47 -3.85
C TRP A 75 10.47 0.96 -2.98
N GLU A 76 11.44 0.08 -2.73
CA GLU A 76 12.61 0.34 -1.88
C GLU A 76 13.95 0.03 -2.55
N GLY A 77 14.12 0.32 -3.83
CA GLY A 77 15.45 0.13 -4.40
C GLY A 77 15.54 -0.05 -5.91
N TRP A 78 14.46 -0.38 -6.58
CA TRP A 78 14.47 -0.37 -8.04
C TRP A 78 14.60 1.05 -8.59
N SER A 79 15.14 1.16 -9.80
CA SER A 79 15.15 2.44 -10.50
C SER A 79 13.72 2.94 -10.77
N SER A 80 13.55 4.25 -10.90
CA SER A 80 12.25 4.83 -11.26
C SER A 80 11.72 4.28 -12.59
N SER A 81 12.61 3.98 -13.55
CA SER A 81 12.22 3.39 -14.83
C SER A 81 11.72 1.95 -14.70
N ASP A 82 12.30 1.16 -13.80
CA ASP A 82 11.84 -0.21 -13.52
C ASP A 82 10.47 -0.20 -12.84
N LEU A 83 10.28 0.69 -11.86
CA LEU A 83 8.98 0.88 -11.22
C LEU A 83 7.92 1.27 -12.26
N VAL A 84 8.18 2.27 -13.10
CA VAL A 84 7.23 2.73 -14.14
C VAL A 84 6.84 1.58 -15.08
N ARG A 85 7.80 0.74 -15.49
CA ARG A 85 7.51 -0.42 -16.32
C ARG A 85 6.59 -1.42 -15.64
N LEU A 86 6.91 -1.79 -14.39
CA LEU A 86 6.06 -2.71 -13.62
C LEU A 86 4.65 -2.15 -13.44
N ILE A 87 4.54 -0.88 -13.02
CA ILE A 87 3.22 -0.27 -12.77
C ILE A 87 2.40 -0.14 -14.05
N LYS A 88 3.01 0.14 -15.20
CA LYS A 88 2.31 0.14 -16.49
C LYS A 88 1.81 -1.25 -16.88
N GLU A 89 2.58 -2.31 -16.60
CA GLU A 89 2.13 -3.68 -16.85
C GLU A 89 0.99 -4.08 -15.89
N LEU A 90 1.11 -3.80 -14.59
CA LEU A 90 0.04 -4.04 -13.61
C LEU A 90 -1.21 -3.21 -13.91
N GLY A 91 -1.04 -1.97 -14.36
CA GLY A 91 -2.11 -1.05 -14.71
C GLY A 91 -2.99 -1.50 -15.89
N LYS A 92 -2.58 -2.52 -16.65
CA LYS A 92 -3.45 -3.19 -17.64
C LYS A 92 -4.53 -4.02 -16.97
N TYR A 93 -4.28 -4.50 -15.76
CA TYR A 93 -5.15 -5.40 -15.01
C TYR A 93 -5.89 -4.72 -13.87
N PHE A 94 -5.19 -3.92 -13.06
CA PHE A 94 -5.67 -3.31 -11.82
C PHE A 94 -5.58 -1.79 -11.85
N GLY A 95 -6.21 -1.15 -10.85
CA GLY A 95 -6.23 0.30 -10.76
C GLY A 95 -7.25 0.97 -11.67
N PRO A 96 -7.32 2.30 -11.68
CA PRO A 96 -8.42 3.06 -12.27
C PRO A 96 -8.67 2.82 -13.76
N GLU A 97 -7.64 2.45 -14.51
CA GLU A 97 -7.68 2.24 -15.97
C GLU A 97 -7.56 0.76 -16.36
N GLY A 98 -7.44 -0.15 -15.39
CA GLY A 98 -7.23 -1.58 -15.62
C GLY A 98 -8.51 -2.33 -16.03
N GLU A 99 -8.35 -3.56 -16.50
CA GLU A 99 -9.47 -4.47 -16.83
C GLU A 99 -10.37 -4.77 -15.63
N GLN A 100 -9.80 -4.70 -14.41
CA GLN A 100 -10.51 -4.89 -13.14
C GLN A 100 -10.32 -3.66 -12.25
N PRO A 101 -11.04 -2.56 -12.52
CA PRO A 101 -10.85 -1.28 -11.85
C PRO A 101 -11.30 -1.27 -10.38
N ASP A 102 -11.95 -2.31 -9.91
CA ASP A 102 -12.30 -2.55 -8.51
C ASP A 102 -11.14 -3.16 -7.71
N LYS A 103 -10.08 -3.63 -8.38
CA LYS A 103 -8.85 -4.12 -7.76
C LYS A 103 -7.84 -2.99 -7.65
N LEU A 104 -7.39 -2.72 -6.43
CA LEU A 104 -6.47 -1.63 -6.11
C LEU A 104 -5.07 -1.87 -6.67
N LEU A 105 -4.46 -0.83 -7.24
CA LEU A 105 -3.04 -0.75 -7.53
C LEU A 105 -2.43 0.36 -6.68
N ILE A 106 -1.59 -0.03 -5.74
CA ILE A 106 -0.96 0.85 -4.76
C ILE A 106 0.55 0.79 -4.94
N VAL A 107 1.22 1.90 -4.71
CA VAL A 107 2.68 1.95 -4.57
C VAL A 107 3.02 2.57 -3.24
N ASP A 108 3.79 1.88 -2.41
CA ASP A 108 4.37 2.48 -1.23
C ASP A 108 5.88 2.75 -1.40
N TYR A 109 6.41 3.73 -0.66
CA TYR A 109 7.80 4.12 -0.77
C TYR A 109 8.35 4.70 0.53
N PHE A 110 9.62 4.40 0.81
CA PHE A 110 10.32 4.94 1.98
C PHE A 110 11.05 6.25 1.67
N SER A 111 11.76 6.32 0.54
CA SER A 111 12.63 7.45 0.20
C SER A 111 12.46 7.91 -1.25
N GLY A 112 12.87 9.15 -1.51
CA GLY A 112 12.73 9.74 -2.84
C GLY A 112 11.32 10.28 -3.11
N THR A 113 11.01 10.43 -4.39
CA THR A 113 9.68 10.81 -4.89
C THR A 113 9.31 9.86 -6.02
N PRO A 114 8.19 9.17 -5.94
CA PRO A 114 7.75 8.30 -7.04
C PRO A 114 7.61 9.09 -8.35
N PRO A 115 7.90 8.48 -9.50
CA PRO A 115 7.73 9.13 -10.79
C PRO A 115 6.27 9.43 -11.09
N THR A 116 5.99 10.61 -11.66
CA THR A 116 4.61 11.04 -11.97
C THR A 116 3.92 10.17 -13.00
N ASP A 117 4.69 9.44 -13.79
CA ASP A 117 4.21 8.53 -14.84
C ASP A 117 3.36 7.37 -14.29
N ILE A 118 3.44 7.07 -12.99
CA ILE A 118 2.61 6.01 -12.37
C ILE A 118 1.23 6.51 -11.93
N ILE A 119 1.03 7.82 -11.80
CA ILE A 119 -0.20 8.42 -11.22
C ILE A 119 -1.49 7.94 -11.90
N PRO A 120 -1.57 7.84 -13.24
CA PRO A 120 -2.80 7.40 -13.90
C PRO A 120 -3.20 5.96 -13.55
N TYR A 121 -2.23 5.12 -13.24
CA TYR A 121 -2.44 3.70 -12.99
C TYR A 121 -2.74 3.35 -11.53
N CYS A 122 -2.27 4.19 -10.57
CA CYS A 122 -2.40 3.89 -9.15
C CYS A 122 -3.67 4.50 -8.55
N ASP A 123 -4.32 3.75 -7.65
CA ASP A 123 -5.35 4.28 -6.76
C ASP A 123 -4.75 5.14 -5.67
N TYR A 124 -3.67 4.64 -5.04
CA TYR A 124 -2.99 5.31 -3.95
C TYR A 124 -1.47 5.23 -4.07
N ILE A 125 -0.82 6.24 -3.50
CA ILE A 125 0.63 6.32 -3.29
C ILE A 125 0.86 6.51 -1.81
N VAL A 126 1.57 5.58 -1.18
CA VAL A 126 1.76 5.53 0.27
C VAL A 126 3.17 5.96 0.62
N GLN A 127 3.31 7.01 1.42
CA GLN A 127 4.59 7.38 2.00
C GLN A 127 4.79 6.64 3.34
N GLN A 128 5.87 5.89 3.44
CA GLN A 128 6.37 5.35 4.70
C GLN A 128 7.02 6.49 5.50
N ALA A 129 6.18 7.36 6.08
CA ALA A 129 6.60 8.61 6.71
C ALA A 129 7.37 8.40 8.03
N TYR A 130 7.12 7.31 8.71
CA TYR A 130 7.83 6.76 9.88
C TYR A 130 8.47 7.81 10.79
N SER A 131 7.69 8.35 11.74
CA SER A 131 8.09 9.39 12.69
C SER A 131 8.37 10.79 12.15
N ASN A 132 8.28 11.04 10.85
CA ASN A 132 8.45 12.38 10.32
C ASN A 132 7.35 13.32 10.84
N GLN A 133 7.74 14.52 11.24
CA GLN A 133 6.77 15.56 11.55
C GLN A 133 6.01 15.98 10.28
N VAL A 134 4.76 16.39 10.42
CA VAL A 134 3.89 16.77 9.29
C VAL A 134 4.48 17.84 8.36
N GLY A 135 5.33 18.73 8.88
CA GLY A 135 6.04 19.74 8.07
C GLY A 135 7.09 19.18 7.11
N PHE A 136 7.48 17.92 7.28
CA PHE A 136 8.48 17.21 6.44
C PHE A 136 7.86 16.13 5.57
N LEU A 137 6.54 15.99 5.57
CA LEU A 137 5.87 15.03 4.70
C LEU A 137 6.01 15.43 3.24
N THR A 138 6.24 14.46 2.38
CA THR A 138 6.34 14.69 0.94
C THR A 138 4.99 15.10 0.38
N GLN A 139 4.95 16.24 -0.30
CA GLN A 139 3.78 16.75 -1.01
C GLN A 139 4.18 17.04 -2.46
N PRO A 140 4.35 16.00 -3.30
CA PRO A 140 4.77 16.21 -4.68
C PRO A 140 3.76 17.08 -5.42
N SER A 141 4.25 18.15 -6.08
CA SER A 141 3.37 19.18 -6.65
C SER A 141 2.42 18.68 -7.73
N ASN A 142 2.76 17.57 -8.35
CA ASN A 142 2.02 16.97 -9.46
C ASN A 142 1.19 15.73 -9.05
N PHE A 143 1.23 15.34 -7.76
CA PHE A 143 0.41 14.25 -7.27
C PHE A 143 -0.92 14.76 -6.74
N PRO A 144 -2.04 14.14 -7.11
CA PRO A 144 -3.34 14.42 -6.51
C PRO A 144 -3.28 14.10 -5.00
N PRO A 145 -3.56 15.06 -4.11
CA PRO A 145 -3.46 14.81 -2.67
C PRO A 145 -4.37 13.68 -2.20
N GLU A 146 -5.51 13.49 -2.83
CA GLU A 146 -6.46 12.42 -2.54
C GLU A 146 -5.93 11.00 -2.82
N LYS A 147 -4.84 10.87 -3.58
CA LYS A 147 -4.14 9.59 -3.77
C LYS A 147 -3.02 9.35 -2.75
N MET A 148 -2.63 10.37 -1.97
CA MET A 148 -1.53 10.28 -1.01
C MET A 148 -1.98 9.75 0.35
N ILE A 149 -1.29 8.72 0.84
CA ILE A 149 -1.47 8.13 2.18
C ILE A 149 -0.15 8.26 2.94
N TYR A 150 -0.22 8.52 4.26
CA TYR A 150 0.95 8.71 5.11
C TYR A 150 0.94 7.70 6.26
N CYS A 151 2.00 6.87 6.34
CA CYS A 151 2.08 5.77 7.29
C CYS A 151 3.09 6.03 8.40
N GLU A 152 2.70 5.65 9.64
CA GLU A 152 3.57 5.61 10.80
C GLU A 152 4.14 4.20 11.04
N SER A 153 5.32 4.12 11.67
CA SER A 153 5.95 2.85 12.04
C SER A 153 5.46 2.35 13.41
N PHE A 154 4.50 1.44 13.43
CA PHE A 154 4.13 0.71 14.63
C PHE A 154 5.06 -0.48 14.96
N GLY A 155 6.07 -0.70 14.14
CA GLY A 155 7.23 -1.49 14.54
C GLY A 155 7.98 -0.87 15.72
N VAL A 156 7.98 0.47 15.80
CA VAL A 156 8.66 1.28 16.83
C VAL A 156 7.65 2.00 17.73
N PHE A 157 6.69 2.73 17.16
CA PHE A 157 5.79 3.65 17.88
C PHE A 157 4.43 3.03 18.23
N TYR A 158 4.37 1.71 18.40
CA TYR A 158 3.12 0.99 18.65
C TYR A 158 2.42 1.37 19.96
N ALA A 159 3.20 1.79 20.96
CA ALA A 159 2.70 1.98 22.32
C ALA A 159 1.92 3.30 22.50
N ASP A 160 2.35 4.35 21.80
CA ASP A 160 1.80 5.70 21.90
C ASP A 160 1.31 6.27 20.54
N GLY A 161 1.50 5.52 19.48
CA GLY A 161 1.05 5.88 18.13
C GLY A 161 1.95 6.85 17.37
N GLY A 162 3.08 7.30 17.93
CA GLY A 162 4.03 8.20 17.27
C GLY A 162 3.36 9.43 16.65
N GLN A 163 3.52 9.62 15.35
CA GLN A 163 2.93 10.75 14.61
C GLN A 163 1.55 10.45 14.00
N LEU A 164 1.00 9.24 14.17
CA LEU A 164 -0.24 8.83 13.48
C LEU A 164 -1.39 9.81 13.66
N MET A 165 -1.60 10.32 14.90
CA MET A 165 -2.66 11.29 15.19
C MET A 165 -2.42 12.62 14.47
N ASN A 166 -1.16 13.03 14.32
CA ASN A 166 -0.80 14.22 13.58
C ASN A 166 -1.07 14.01 12.08
N TYR A 167 -0.72 12.83 11.52
CA TYR A 167 -1.07 12.50 10.14
C TYR A 167 -2.58 12.47 9.91
N ALA A 168 -3.33 11.90 10.84
CA ALA A 168 -4.79 11.85 10.74
C ALA A 168 -5.43 13.24 10.65
N ARG A 169 -4.95 14.20 11.47
CA ARG A 169 -5.48 15.59 11.53
C ARG A 169 -4.97 16.50 10.43
N TRP A 170 -3.75 16.26 9.96
CA TRP A 170 -3.10 17.14 8.98
C TRP A 170 -3.67 16.91 7.57
N GLU A 171 -3.74 18.01 6.80
CA GLU A 171 -4.10 17.96 5.39
C GLU A 171 -3.04 18.68 4.53
N PRO A 172 -2.75 18.17 3.31
CA PRO A 172 -1.90 18.87 2.36
C PRO A 172 -2.45 20.23 1.97
N SER A 173 -1.56 21.16 1.57
CA SER A 173 -1.97 22.53 1.20
C SER A 173 -2.88 22.60 -0.03
N LYS A 174 -2.90 21.58 -0.88
CA LYS A 174 -3.63 21.56 -2.15
C LYS A 174 -4.91 20.72 -2.13
N GLY A 175 -5.31 20.19 -1.00
CA GLY A 175 -6.52 19.38 -0.93
C GLY A 175 -6.49 18.38 0.22
N ARG A 176 -7.45 17.49 0.23
CA ARG A 176 -7.56 16.45 1.25
C ARG A 176 -6.72 15.25 0.86
N LYS A 177 -5.94 14.69 1.80
CA LYS A 177 -5.17 13.46 1.57
C LYS A 177 -6.07 12.24 1.41
N GLY A 178 -5.55 11.17 0.79
CA GLY A 178 -6.24 9.89 0.66
C GLY A 178 -6.42 9.14 1.98
N GLY A 179 -5.46 9.28 2.90
CA GLY A 179 -5.55 8.58 4.17
C GLY A 179 -4.32 8.69 5.05
N CYS A 180 -4.35 7.95 6.16
CA CYS A 180 -3.18 7.61 6.95
C CYS A 180 -3.20 6.13 7.32
N GLY A 181 -2.06 5.56 7.64
CA GLY A 181 -1.89 4.15 7.92
C GLY A 181 -0.75 3.85 8.89
N VAL A 182 -0.50 2.57 9.11
CA VAL A 182 0.55 2.11 10.03
C VAL A 182 1.24 0.85 9.51
N PHE A 183 2.51 0.70 9.81
CA PHE A 183 3.30 -0.51 9.60
C PHE A 183 3.97 -0.92 10.92
N PHE A 184 3.57 -2.02 11.53
CA PHE A 184 2.48 -2.95 11.23
C PHE A 184 1.47 -2.95 12.39
N LEU A 185 0.19 -2.95 12.02
CA LEU A 185 -0.93 -2.77 12.95
C LEU A 185 -0.91 -3.71 14.15
N GLY A 186 -0.53 -4.98 13.97
CA GLY A 186 -0.57 -5.98 15.03
C GLY A 186 0.20 -5.61 16.30
N ARG A 187 1.22 -4.75 16.19
CA ARG A 187 1.97 -4.27 17.35
C ARG A 187 1.15 -3.36 18.27
N ASN A 188 0.17 -2.63 17.73
CA ASN A 188 -0.69 -1.73 18.53
C ASN A 188 -1.70 -2.47 19.41
N TYR A 189 -1.77 -3.80 19.32
CA TYR A 189 -2.44 -4.60 20.35
C TYR A 189 -1.89 -4.33 21.75
N TYR A 190 -0.60 -3.97 21.86
CA TYR A 190 0.11 -3.65 23.09
C TYR A 190 0.22 -2.13 23.34
N SER A 191 -0.84 -1.38 23.04
CA SER A 191 -0.93 0.04 23.33
C SER A 191 -0.70 0.35 24.82
N SER A 192 0.00 1.45 25.11
CA SER A 192 0.23 1.92 26.49
C SER A 192 -1.05 2.37 27.20
N SER A 193 -2.12 2.63 26.46
CA SER A 193 -3.45 2.90 27.03
C SER A 193 -4.09 1.69 27.70
N GLY A 194 -3.57 0.49 27.46
CA GLY A 194 -4.18 -0.77 27.88
C GLY A 194 -5.38 -1.21 27.03
N ILE A 195 -5.75 -0.42 26.03
CA ILE A 195 -6.83 -0.73 25.09
C ILE A 195 -6.22 -1.18 23.76
N PRO A 196 -6.44 -2.43 23.32
CA PRO A 196 -5.90 -2.89 22.05
C PRO A 196 -6.31 -2.00 20.87
N TYR A 197 -5.32 -1.66 20.03
CA TYR A 197 -5.49 -0.83 18.82
C TYR A 197 -6.03 0.58 19.06
N ASN A 198 -5.84 1.14 20.27
CA ASN A 198 -6.44 2.42 20.66
C ASN A 198 -6.04 3.55 19.69
N GLU A 199 -4.76 3.72 19.42
CA GLU A 199 -4.22 4.80 18.61
C GLU A 199 -4.70 4.68 17.15
N PHE A 200 -4.76 3.46 16.63
CA PHE A 200 -5.28 3.24 15.27
C PHE A 200 -6.79 3.52 15.18
N ARG A 201 -7.55 3.11 16.19
CA ARG A 201 -9.00 3.40 16.25
C ARG A 201 -9.30 4.89 16.36
N GLU A 202 -8.53 5.63 17.15
CA GLU A 202 -8.63 7.09 17.23
C GLU A 202 -8.31 7.77 15.89
N ALA A 203 -7.28 7.30 15.18
CA ALA A 203 -6.95 7.82 13.86
C ALA A 203 -8.10 7.60 12.86
N ILE A 204 -8.73 6.41 12.88
CA ILE A 204 -9.91 6.13 12.06
C ILE A 204 -11.04 7.11 12.37
N GLN A 205 -11.32 7.40 13.64
CA GLN A 205 -12.38 8.33 14.04
C GLN A 205 -12.09 9.77 13.62
N ILE A 206 -10.81 10.20 13.66
CA ILE A 206 -10.40 11.52 13.18
C ILE A 206 -10.60 11.61 11.67
N MET A 207 -10.20 10.59 10.92
CA MET A 207 -10.33 10.55 9.45
C MET A 207 -11.78 10.41 8.98
N ASN A 208 -12.63 9.76 9.78
CA ASN A 208 -14.03 9.47 9.47
C ASN A 208 -14.93 9.93 10.62
N PRO A 209 -15.06 11.25 10.86
CA PRO A 209 -15.91 11.76 11.91
C PRO A 209 -17.36 11.35 11.66
N ALA A 210 -18.09 11.06 12.74
CA ALA A 210 -19.52 10.79 12.65
C ALA A 210 -20.25 11.96 11.97
N ILE A 211 -21.12 11.65 11.03
CA ILE A 211 -22.00 12.65 10.42
C ILE A 211 -22.99 13.05 11.52
N SER A 212 -22.94 14.30 11.98
CA SER A 212 -23.99 14.85 12.83
C SER A 212 -25.27 14.99 11.98
N GLU A 213 -26.31 14.28 12.34
CA GLU A 213 -27.66 14.48 11.81
C GLU A 213 -28.18 15.89 12.08
#